data_0345358d88007caf18fa6df91c6933a9
#
_entry.id   0345358d88007caf18fa6df91c6933a9
#
_cell.length_a   1.000
_cell.length_b   1.000
_cell.length_c   1.000
_cell.angle_alpha   90.00
_cell.angle_beta   90.00
_cell.angle_gamma   90.00
#
_symmetry.space_group_name_H-M   'P 1'
#
loop_
_entity.id
_entity.type
_entity.pdbx_description
1 polymer ?
#
loop_
_entity_poly.entity_id
_entity_poly.type
_entity_poly.pdbx_seq_one_letter_code
_entity_poly.pdbx_strand_id
1 'polypeptide(L)' 'MLARLYDEREALEQRVVGHRLRREQMDPAEYERELEEMLVELALKAREIREREGGG' A
#
# COMPACT_ATOMS: atom_id res chain seq x y z
N MET A 1 -12.19 15.10 0.81
CA MET A 1 -10.80 14.95 0.41
C MET A 1 -10.05 13.89 1.17
N LEU A 2 -10.06 13.98 2.51
CA LEU A 2 -9.42 12.94 3.32
C LEU A 2 -10.05 11.56 3.12
N ALA A 3 -11.37 11.51 2.96
CA ALA A 3 -12.04 10.24 2.74
C ALA A 3 -11.49 9.50 1.52
N ARG A 4 -11.17 10.25 0.47
CA ARG A 4 -10.59 9.67 -0.75
C ARG A 4 -9.21 9.06 -0.47
N LEU A 5 -8.39 9.74 0.33
CA LEU A 5 -7.07 9.23 0.68
C LEU A 5 -7.17 7.97 1.52
N TYR A 6 -8.12 7.91 2.44
CA TYR A 6 -8.34 6.70 3.22
C TYR A 6 -8.82 5.55 2.34
N ASP A 7 -9.69 5.83 1.37
CA ASP A 7 -10.14 4.81 0.44
C ASP A 7 -8.98 4.27 -0.40
N GLU A 8 -8.10 5.17 -0.86
CA GLU A 8 -6.94 4.77 -1.62
C GLU A 8 -5.98 3.93 -0.80
N ARG A 9 -5.78 4.29 0.46
CA ARG A 9 -4.93 3.52 1.36
C ARG A 9 -5.51 2.13 1.57
N GLU A 10 -6.81 2.05 1.79
CA GLU A 10 -7.46 0.76 1.97
C GLU A 10 -7.33 -0.12 0.74
N ALA A 11 -7.46 0.47 -0.43
CA ALA A 11 -7.28 -0.27 -1.68
C ALA A 11 -5.87 -0.83 -1.78
N LEU A 12 -4.86 -0.04 -1.40
CA LEU A 12 -3.48 -0.50 -1.41
C LEU A 12 -3.26 -1.61 -0.40
N GLU A 13 -3.86 -1.51 0.77
CA GLU A 13 -3.77 -2.55 1.78
C GLU A 13 -4.37 -3.87 1.27
N GLN A 14 -5.50 -3.79 0.58
CA GLN A 14 -6.13 -4.97 -0.01
C GLN A 14 -5.25 -5.59 -1.07
N ARG A 15 -4.55 -4.77 -1.85
CA ARG A 15 -3.62 -5.27 -2.85
C ARG A 15 -2.46 -6.00 -2.21
N VAL A 16 -1.96 -5.50 -1.10
CA VAL A 16 -0.87 -6.16 -0.35
C VAL A 16 -1.33 -7.52 0.16
N VAL A 17 -2.54 -7.58 0.73
CA VAL A 17 -3.10 -8.83 1.21
C VAL A 17 -3.23 -9.83 0.06
N GLY A 18 -3.80 -9.40 -1.06
CA GLY A 18 -3.94 -10.26 -2.23
C GLY A 18 -2.61 -10.75 -2.75
N HIS A 19 -1.60 -9.88 -2.74
CA HIS A 19 -0.26 -10.25 -3.17
C HIS A 19 0.36 -11.32 -2.27
N ARG A 20 0.17 -11.16 -0.96
CA ARG A 20 0.70 -12.13 -0.01
C ARG A 20 0.08 -13.51 -0.17
N LEU A 21 -1.19 -13.55 -0.57
CA LEU A 21 -1.87 -14.82 -0.82
C LEU A 21 -1.29 -15.55 -2.03
N ARG A 22 -0.60 -14.86 -2.91
CA ARG A 22 0.01 -15.44 -4.10
C ARG A 22 1.45 -15.86 -3.89
N ARG A 23 1.96 -15.68 -2.69
CA ARG A 23 3.37 -15.91 -2.40
C ARG A 23 3.88 -17.26 -2.91
N GLU A 24 3.12 -18.32 -2.71
CA GLU A 24 3.56 -19.65 -3.10
C GLU A 24 3.57 -19.86 -4.61
N GLN A 25 2.83 -19.04 -5.34
CA GLN A 25 2.70 -19.16 -6.79
C GLN A 25 3.66 -18.25 -7.55
N MET A 26 4.42 -17.44 -6.85
CA MET A 26 5.32 -16.47 -7.46
C MET A 26 6.78 -16.80 -7.19
N ASP A 27 7.65 -16.36 -8.10
CA ASP A 27 9.07 -16.39 -7.89
C ASP A 27 9.38 -15.51 -6.68
N PRO A 28 10.17 -15.99 -5.70
CA PRO A 28 10.50 -15.22 -4.51
C PRO A 28 11.04 -13.82 -4.80
N ALA A 29 11.89 -13.69 -5.81
CA ALA A 29 12.45 -12.39 -6.15
C ALA A 29 11.39 -11.43 -6.67
N GLU A 30 10.49 -11.92 -7.51
CA GLU A 30 9.39 -11.10 -8.01
C GLU A 30 8.43 -10.73 -6.90
N TYR A 31 8.14 -11.68 -6.02
CA TYR A 31 7.25 -11.44 -4.90
C TYR A 31 7.78 -10.32 -4.02
N GLU A 32 9.06 -10.40 -3.66
CA GLU A 32 9.66 -9.39 -2.79
C GLU A 32 9.69 -8.01 -3.44
N ARG A 33 10.02 -7.96 -4.73
CA ARG A 33 10.07 -6.69 -5.44
C ARG A 33 8.71 -6.03 -5.52
N GLU A 34 7.68 -6.80 -5.89
CA GLU A 34 6.33 -6.26 -5.98
C GLU A 34 5.78 -5.86 -4.61
N LEU A 35 6.08 -6.65 -3.59
CA LEU A 35 5.66 -6.33 -2.23
C LEU A 35 6.31 -5.03 -1.78
N GLU A 36 7.60 -4.86 -2.05
CA GLU A 36 8.30 -3.64 -1.69
C GLU A 36 7.68 -2.42 -2.36
N GLU A 37 7.35 -2.52 -3.64
CA GLU A 37 6.71 -1.43 -4.35
C GLU A 37 5.36 -1.08 -3.74
N MET A 38 4.57 -2.09 -3.38
CA MET A 38 3.27 -1.86 -2.76
C MET A 38 3.40 -1.22 -1.39
N LEU A 39 4.39 -1.65 -0.61
CA LEU A 39 4.62 -1.09 0.72
C LEU A 39 5.11 0.35 0.63
N VAL A 40 5.92 0.68 -0.37
CA VAL A 40 6.36 2.05 -0.59
C VAL A 40 5.16 2.93 -0.94
N GLU A 41 4.29 2.47 -1.83
CA GLU A 41 3.10 3.22 -2.18
C GLU A 41 2.20 3.44 -0.98
N LEU A 42 2.03 2.41 -0.16
CA LEU A 42 1.21 2.50 1.04
C LEU A 42 1.82 3.49 2.04
N ALA A 43 3.14 3.45 2.21
CA ALA A 43 3.83 4.36 3.11
C ALA A 43 3.69 5.81 2.65
N LEU A 44 3.80 6.05 1.34
CA LEU A 44 3.63 7.38 0.78
C LEU A 44 2.20 7.88 0.98
N LYS A 45 1.22 7.01 0.81
CA LYS A 45 -0.17 7.38 0.99
C LYS A 45 -0.45 7.69 2.46
N ALA A 46 0.08 6.88 3.37
CA ALA A 46 -0.09 7.12 4.80
C ALA A 46 0.55 8.45 5.22
N ARG A 47 1.71 8.76 4.64
CA ARG A 47 2.39 10.04 4.90
C ARG A 47 1.56 11.21 4.41
N GLU A 48 0.98 11.07 3.22
CA GLU A 48 0.15 12.11 2.65
C GLU A 48 -1.07 12.40 3.52
N ILE A 49 -1.71 11.35 4.03
CA ILE A 49 -2.83 11.49 4.95
C ILE A 49 -2.40 12.24 6.20
N ARG A 50 -1.27 11.84 6.76
CA ARG A 50 -0.76 12.45 7.98
C ARG A 50 -0.46 13.93 7.78
N GLU A 51 0.14 14.28 6.67
CA GLU A 51 0.47 15.67 6.36
C GLU A 51 -0.80 16.51 6.26
N ARG A 52 -1.84 15.97 5.65
CA ARG A 52 -3.10 16.69 5.50
C ARG A 52 -3.85 16.84 6.82
N GLU A 53 -3.78 15.84 7.68
CA GLU A 53 -4.43 15.90 8.98
C GLU A 53 -3.67 16.79 9.94
N GLY A 54 -2.35 16.76 9.90
CA GLY A 54 -1.52 17.52 10.82
C GLY A 54 -1.18 18.92 10.35
N GLY A 55 -1.24 19.14 9.05
CA GLY A 55 -0.85 20.40 8.47
C GLY A 55 -1.93 21.46 8.47
N GLY A 56 -3.10 21.10 8.99
CA GLY A 56 -4.26 21.99 9.06
C GLY A 56 -3.98 23.30 9.67
#